data_fca361062a4e32437c96ebcbbcbf5621
#
_entry.id   fca361062a4e32437c96ebcbbcbf5621
#
_cell.length_a   1.000
_cell.length_b   1.000
_cell.length_c   1.000
_cell.angle_alpha   90.00
_cell.angle_beta   90.00
_cell.angle_gamma   90.00
#
_symmetry.space_group_name_H-M   'P 1'
#
loop_
_entity.id
_entity.type
_entity.pdbx_description
1 polymer ?
#
loop_
_entity_poly.entity_id
_entity_poly.type
_entity_poly.pdbx_seq_one_letter_code
_entity_poly.pdbx_strand_id
1 'polypeptide(L)'
;MKKYFIPLVSLVAVCACGPANQTHVNSRMDEEVNVGYGTMSRQEIGFSIDKVQVNETVVSSYTNIAEYLRGRVAGLEVNPNGTIQIRGKNSINSPTEALVLVDNVPCTDINTINPMDIQSVEVLKDGSASIYGAQGANGVVLITTKGSFEKKKAEKEAQKAAREAKKATRKQNQ
;
A
#
# COMPACT_ATOMS: atom_id res chain seq x y z
N MET A 1 72.58 29.54 -17.16
CA MET A 1 72.00 28.45 -16.38
C MET A 1 70.81 28.95 -15.61
N LYS A 2 69.60 28.75 -16.15
CA LYS A 2 68.35 29.19 -15.53
C LYS A 2 67.67 27.98 -14.87
N LYS A 3 67.60 27.98 -13.53
CA LYS A 3 66.92 26.95 -12.71
C LYS A 3 65.43 27.26 -12.70
N TYR A 4 64.60 26.45 -13.31
CA TYR A 4 63.14 26.52 -13.22
C TYR A 4 62.71 25.79 -11.94
N PHE A 5 62.13 26.55 -11.01
CA PHE A 5 61.48 26.05 -9.81
C PHE A 5 60.01 25.81 -10.13
N ILE A 6 59.59 24.54 -10.16
CA ILE A 6 58.21 24.16 -10.37
C ILE A 6 57.57 24.03 -8.98
N PRO A 7 56.58 24.82 -8.60
CA PRO A 7 55.83 24.58 -7.38
C PRO A 7 54.86 23.42 -7.57
N LEU A 8 55.01 22.41 -6.71
CA LEU A 8 54.12 21.28 -6.55
C LEU A 8 52.78 21.76 -5.99
N VAL A 9 51.78 21.97 -6.85
CA VAL A 9 50.40 22.28 -6.41
C VAL A 9 49.76 20.99 -5.94
N SER A 10 49.68 20.82 -4.61
CA SER A 10 48.96 19.76 -3.95
C SER A 10 47.44 19.96 -4.18
N LEU A 11 46.85 19.15 -5.06
CA LEU A 11 45.39 19.08 -5.30
C LEU A 11 44.75 18.32 -4.14
N VAL A 12 44.31 19.04 -3.11
CA VAL A 12 43.44 18.46 -2.06
C VAL A 12 42.06 18.26 -2.61
N ALA A 13 41.73 17.03 -3.01
CA ALA A 13 40.38 16.61 -3.34
C ALA A 13 39.58 16.56 -2.04
N VAL A 14 38.81 17.60 -1.76
CA VAL A 14 37.80 17.62 -0.71
C VAL A 14 36.63 16.76 -1.23
N CYS A 15 36.58 15.52 -0.75
CA CYS A 15 35.43 14.65 -0.92
C CYS A 15 34.30 15.21 -0.05
N ALA A 16 33.45 16.07 -0.62
CA ALA A 16 32.23 16.55 0.02
C ALA A 16 31.22 15.39 0.02
N CYS A 17 31.27 14.55 1.05
CA CYS A 17 30.11 13.74 1.45
C CYS A 17 29.01 14.70 1.89
N GLY A 18 28.16 15.11 0.97
CA GLY A 18 26.90 15.77 1.29
C GLY A 18 26.05 14.82 2.12
N PRO A 19 25.29 15.32 3.11
CA PRO A 19 24.37 14.47 3.86
C PRO A 19 23.37 13.85 2.87
N ALA A 20 23.40 12.52 2.76
CA ALA A 20 22.39 11.79 2.02
C ALA A 20 21.03 12.19 2.58
N ASN A 21 20.19 12.76 1.73
CA ASN A 21 18.88 13.24 2.07
C ASN A 21 18.02 12.05 2.55
N GLN A 22 17.88 11.91 3.88
CA GLN A 22 17.14 10.83 4.55
C GLN A 22 15.61 11.02 4.46
N THR A 23 15.12 11.88 3.58
CA THR A 23 13.69 12.20 3.47
C THR A 23 12.84 11.08 2.84
N HIS A 24 13.43 10.02 2.29
CA HIS A 24 12.67 8.94 1.65
C HIS A 24 12.29 7.76 2.55
N VAL A 25 12.87 7.64 3.74
CA VAL A 25 12.61 6.49 4.63
C VAL A 25 11.37 6.72 5.50
N ASN A 26 11.10 7.96 5.90
CA ASN A 26 9.97 8.29 6.77
C ASN A 26 8.60 8.27 6.05
N SER A 27 8.56 8.59 4.74
CA SER A 27 7.28 8.67 4.02
C SER A 27 6.60 7.30 3.81
N ARG A 28 7.32 6.18 3.90
CA ARG A 28 6.73 4.83 3.84
C ARG A 28 6.23 4.34 5.20
N MET A 29 6.77 4.88 6.29
CA MET A 29 6.40 4.43 7.63
C MET A 29 5.11 5.08 8.11
N ASP A 30 4.83 6.30 7.67
CA ASP A 30 3.60 7.04 7.99
C ASP A 30 2.45 6.71 7.03
N GLU A 31 2.67 5.80 6.06
CA GLU A 31 1.64 5.40 5.11
C GLU A 31 0.52 4.64 5.82
N GLU A 32 -0.70 5.16 5.72
CA GLU A 32 -1.89 4.47 6.18
C GLU A 32 -2.23 3.31 5.24
N VAL A 33 -2.41 2.13 5.80
CA VAL A 33 -2.78 0.91 5.10
C VAL A 33 -4.16 0.48 5.55
N ASN A 34 -5.03 0.16 4.59
CA ASN A 34 -6.34 -0.41 4.88
C ASN A 34 -6.15 -1.87 5.33
N VAL A 35 -6.63 -2.19 6.52
CA VAL A 35 -6.59 -3.54 7.07
C VAL A 35 -7.97 -4.20 7.07
N GLY A 36 -8.92 -3.63 6.32
CA GLY A 36 -10.27 -4.18 6.11
C GLY A 36 -11.31 -3.71 7.13
N TYR A 37 -10.95 -3.52 8.38
CA TYR A 37 -11.82 -2.98 9.44
C TYR A 37 -11.41 -1.56 9.88
N GLY A 38 -10.39 -0.99 9.25
CA GLY A 38 -9.87 0.35 9.52
C GLY A 38 -8.61 0.62 8.75
N THR A 39 -8.01 1.76 9.01
CA THR A 39 -6.67 2.09 8.52
C THR A 39 -5.71 2.15 9.70
N MET A 40 -4.54 1.56 9.53
CA MET A 40 -3.45 1.58 10.51
C MET A 40 -2.20 2.15 9.87
N SER A 41 -1.34 2.77 10.66
CA SER A 41 -0.03 3.16 10.15
C SER A 41 0.83 1.92 9.92
N ARG A 42 1.67 1.95 8.91
CA ARG A 42 2.56 0.83 8.60
C ARG A 42 3.51 0.48 9.76
N GLN A 43 3.80 1.43 10.65
CA GLN A 43 4.61 1.22 11.86
C GLN A 43 3.91 0.34 12.89
N GLU A 44 2.59 0.42 12.98
CA GLU A 44 1.78 -0.37 13.94
C GLU A 44 1.50 -1.78 13.44
N ILE A 45 1.77 -2.03 12.15
CA ILE A 45 1.51 -3.31 11.51
C ILE A 45 2.76 -4.18 11.62
N GLY A 46 2.74 -5.13 12.53
CA GLY A 46 3.80 -6.14 12.69
C GLY A 46 3.82 -7.23 11.61
N PHE A 47 3.02 -7.09 10.53
CA PHE A 47 2.83 -8.11 9.51
C PHE A 47 3.19 -7.60 8.11
N SER A 48 3.43 -8.53 7.18
CA SER A 48 3.69 -8.20 5.78
C SER A 48 2.39 -7.86 5.05
N ILE A 49 2.25 -6.59 4.65
CA ILE A 49 1.17 -6.11 3.80
C ILE A 49 1.79 -5.49 2.56
N ASP A 50 1.43 -5.98 1.39
CA ASP A 50 1.79 -5.37 0.12
C ASP A 50 0.69 -4.41 -0.30
N LYS A 51 1.03 -3.15 -0.49
CA LYS A 51 0.12 -2.12 -1.00
C LYS A 51 0.55 -1.68 -2.38
N VAL A 52 -0.37 -1.74 -3.31
CA VAL A 52 -0.22 -1.23 -4.67
C VAL A 52 -1.14 -0.03 -4.84
N GLN A 53 -0.55 1.15 -4.99
CA GLN A 53 -1.28 2.33 -5.43
C GLN A 53 -1.54 2.23 -6.92
N VAL A 54 -2.78 2.44 -7.32
CA VAL A 54 -3.16 2.36 -8.73
C VAL A 54 -2.84 3.70 -9.40
N ASN A 55 -1.93 3.64 -10.38
CA ASN A 55 -1.58 4.79 -11.20
C ASN A 55 -2.54 4.86 -12.38
N GLU A 56 -3.31 5.94 -12.49
CA GLU A 56 -4.33 6.12 -13.54
C GLU A 56 -3.74 6.04 -14.95
N THR A 57 -2.59 6.65 -15.16
CA THR A 57 -1.94 6.66 -16.48
C THR A 57 -1.54 5.26 -16.92
N VAL A 58 -1.11 4.43 -15.98
CA VAL A 58 -0.67 3.06 -16.27
C VAL A 58 -1.86 2.11 -16.36
N VAL A 59 -2.83 2.24 -15.44
CA VAL A 59 -3.98 1.33 -15.38
C VAL A 59 -4.90 1.48 -16.59
N SER A 60 -4.95 2.66 -17.21
CA SER A 60 -5.73 2.91 -18.43
C SER A 60 -5.32 2.04 -19.63
N SER A 61 -4.11 1.48 -19.59
CA SER A 61 -3.59 0.57 -20.62
C SER A 61 -4.03 -0.89 -20.41
N TYR A 62 -4.70 -1.21 -19.30
CA TYR A 62 -5.14 -2.56 -18.97
C TYR A 62 -6.65 -2.70 -19.07
N THR A 63 -7.10 -3.81 -19.64
CA THR A 63 -8.51 -4.09 -19.82
C THR A 63 -9.17 -4.55 -18.50
N ASN A 64 -8.40 -5.22 -17.64
CA ASN A 64 -8.88 -5.65 -16.33
C ASN A 64 -7.80 -5.50 -15.23
N ILE A 65 -8.25 -5.47 -13.99
CA ILE A 65 -7.38 -5.32 -12.84
C ILE A 65 -6.48 -6.52 -12.61
N ALA A 66 -6.88 -7.69 -13.05
CA ALA A 66 -6.10 -8.92 -12.93
C ALA A 66 -4.77 -8.83 -13.66
N GLU A 67 -4.79 -8.31 -14.89
CA GLU A 67 -3.58 -8.08 -15.68
C GLU A 67 -2.69 -7.00 -15.03
N TYR A 68 -3.31 -5.95 -14.50
CA TYR A 68 -2.57 -4.89 -13.82
C TYR A 68 -1.84 -5.39 -12.57
N LEU A 69 -2.46 -6.25 -11.77
CA LEU A 69 -1.88 -6.80 -10.55
C LEU A 69 -0.80 -7.85 -10.82
N ARG A 70 -0.87 -8.53 -11.97
CA ARG A 70 0.11 -9.55 -12.34
C ARG A 70 1.53 -8.96 -12.38
N GLY A 71 2.43 -9.53 -11.60
CA GLY A 71 3.82 -9.09 -11.50
C GLY A 71 4.08 -7.86 -10.61
N ARG A 72 3.03 -7.20 -10.06
CA ARG A 72 3.18 -6.09 -9.11
C ARG A 72 3.15 -6.52 -7.65
N VAL A 73 2.47 -7.63 -7.39
CA VAL A 73 2.43 -8.23 -6.05
C VAL A 73 3.15 -9.57 -6.08
N ALA A 74 4.19 -9.70 -5.26
CA ALA A 74 4.99 -10.93 -5.21
C ALA A 74 4.13 -12.12 -4.76
N GLY A 75 4.15 -13.20 -5.56
CA GLY A 75 3.42 -14.44 -5.27
C GLY A 75 1.90 -14.33 -5.47
N LEU A 76 1.40 -13.28 -6.12
CA LEU A 76 0.00 -13.18 -6.51
C LEU A 76 -0.17 -13.74 -7.94
N GLU A 77 -1.06 -14.71 -8.07
CA GLU A 77 -1.46 -15.30 -9.35
C GLU A 77 -2.95 -15.09 -9.56
N VAL A 78 -3.33 -14.70 -10.75
CA VAL A 78 -4.73 -14.53 -11.13
C VAL A 78 -5.10 -15.60 -12.15
N ASN A 79 -6.12 -16.38 -11.81
CA ASN A 79 -6.66 -17.40 -12.66
C ASN A 79 -7.55 -16.79 -13.78
N PRO A 80 -7.76 -17.50 -14.89
CA PRO A 80 -8.64 -17.03 -15.97
C PRO A 80 -10.09 -16.78 -15.54
N ASN A 81 -10.56 -17.47 -14.49
CA ASN A 81 -11.91 -17.29 -13.92
C ASN A 81 -12.02 -16.07 -12.97
N GLY A 82 -10.98 -15.25 -12.88
CA GLY A 82 -10.96 -14.06 -12.01
C GLY A 82 -10.69 -14.32 -10.54
N THR A 83 -10.39 -15.56 -10.15
CA THR A 83 -9.98 -15.85 -8.76
C THR A 83 -8.50 -15.58 -8.56
N ILE A 84 -8.13 -15.22 -7.33
CA ILE A 84 -6.74 -14.90 -6.95
C ILE A 84 -6.19 -16.00 -6.06
N GLN A 85 -4.91 -16.35 -6.30
CA GLN A 85 -4.12 -17.19 -5.41
C GLN A 85 -2.90 -16.41 -4.91
N ILE A 86 -2.56 -16.58 -3.64
CA ILE A 86 -1.39 -15.97 -3.03
C ILE A 86 -0.44 -17.07 -2.60
N ARG A 87 0.84 -16.98 -3.07
CA ARG A 87 1.90 -17.97 -2.80
C ARG A 87 1.61 -19.39 -3.32
N GLY A 88 0.80 -19.52 -4.37
CA GLY A 88 0.50 -20.80 -5.01
C GLY A 88 -0.46 -21.68 -4.20
N LYS A 89 -0.45 -22.98 -4.50
CA LYS A 89 -1.35 -23.95 -3.86
C LYS A 89 -0.79 -24.44 -2.52
N ASN A 90 -1.38 -24.00 -1.44
CA ASN A 90 -0.97 -24.40 -0.07
C ASN A 90 -1.63 -25.70 0.41
N SER A 91 -2.64 -26.20 -0.27
CA SER A 91 -3.37 -27.41 0.09
C SER A 91 -3.77 -28.21 -1.14
N ILE A 92 -3.78 -29.54 -1.00
CA ILE A 92 -4.22 -30.47 -2.05
C ILE A 92 -5.74 -30.65 -2.01
N ASN A 93 -6.35 -30.54 -0.80
CA ASN A 93 -7.75 -30.88 -0.56
C ASN A 93 -8.62 -29.69 -0.13
N SER A 94 -8.08 -28.47 -0.10
CA SER A 94 -8.82 -27.28 0.31
C SER A 94 -8.76 -26.21 -0.79
N PRO A 95 -9.77 -25.32 -0.87
CA PRO A 95 -9.69 -24.15 -1.74
C PRO A 95 -8.40 -23.40 -1.46
N THR A 96 -7.70 -23.00 -2.51
CA THR A 96 -6.43 -22.25 -2.43
C THR A 96 -6.62 -20.79 -2.81
N GLU A 97 -7.86 -20.40 -3.04
CA GLU A 97 -8.21 -19.05 -3.46
C GLU A 97 -8.15 -18.07 -2.29
N ALA A 98 -7.61 -16.90 -2.53
CA ALA A 98 -7.61 -15.80 -1.58
C ALA A 98 -9.00 -15.17 -1.48
N LEU A 99 -9.33 -14.65 -0.30
CA LEU A 99 -10.52 -13.85 -0.11
C LEU A 99 -10.33 -12.46 -0.78
N VAL A 100 -11.22 -12.11 -1.68
CA VAL A 100 -11.21 -10.77 -2.31
C VAL A 100 -12.35 -9.94 -1.74
N LEU A 101 -12.02 -8.75 -1.27
CA LEU A 101 -12.98 -7.77 -0.75
C LEU A 101 -12.88 -6.48 -1.56
N VAL A 102 -14.00 -6.02 -2.10
CA VAL A 102 -14.13 -4.71 -2.75
C VAL A 102 -14.92 -3.80 -1.83
N ASP A 103 -14.30 -2.75 -1.34
CA ASP A 103 -14.90 -1.86 -0.32
C ASP A 103 -15.51 -2.60 0.87
N ASN A 104 -14.81 -3.68 1.32
CA ASN A 104 -15.23 -4.58 2.39
C ASN A 104 -16.38 -5.54 2.04
N VAL A 105 -16.78 -5.63 0.77
CA VAL A 105 -17.79 -6.59 0.30
C VAL A 105 -17.09 -7.75 -0.44
N PRO A 106 -17.36 -9.01 -0.10
CA PRO A 106 -16.76 -10.15 -0.79
C PRO A 106 -17.07 -10.14 -2.29
N CYS A 107 -16.04 -10.35 -3.09
CA CYS A 107 -16.12 -10.42 -4.55
C CYS A 107 -15.47 -11.72 -5.03
N THR A 108 -16.18 -12.49 -5.87
CA THR A 108 -15.68 -13.76 -6.38
C THR A 108 -14.87 -13.60 -7.66
N ASP A 109 -15.25 -12.62 -8.50
CA ASP A 109 -14.62 -12.40 -9.80
C ASP A 109 -14.15 -10.94 -9.94
N ILE A 110 -12.84 -10.76 -9.91
CA ILE A 110 -12.22 -9.42 -10.03
C ILE A 110 -12.28 -8.87 -11.47
N ASN A 111 -12.58 -9.70 -12.48
CA ASN A 111 -12.67 -9.23 -13.85
C ASN A 111 -13.89 -8.32 -14.08
N THR A 112 -14.86 -8.35 -13.17
CA THR A 112 -16.04 -7.48 -13.22
C THR A 112 -15.74 -6.03 -12.77
N ILE A 113 -14.57 -5.79 -12.17
CA ILE A 113 -14.20 -4.49 -11.63
C ILE A 113 -13.50 -3.68 -12.71
N ASN A 114 -13.99 -2.45 -12.93
CA ASN A 114 -13.32 -1.51 -13.82
C ASN A 114 -12.02 -1.03 -13.18
N PRO A 115 -10.85 -1.24 -13.82
CA PRO A 115 -9.56 -0.83 -13.27
C PRO A 115 -9.46 0.67 -12.98
N MET A 116 -10.18 1.49 -13.74
CA MET A 116 -10.17 2.96 -13.57
C MET A 116 -10.84 3.44 -12.28
N ASP A 117 -11.72 2.61 -11.70
CA ASP A 117 -12.44 2.96 -10.47
C ASP A 117 -11.65 2.60 -9.21
N ILE A 118 -10.51 1.92 -9.35
CA ILE A 118 -9.70 1.46 -8.24
C ILE A 118 -8.72 2.55 -7.80
N GLN A 119 -8.66 2.77 -6.49
CA GLN A 119 -7.70 3.67 -5.84
C GLN A 119 -6.46 2.90 -5.37
N SER A 120 -6.66 1.81 -4.64
CA SER A 120 -5.57 1.02 -4.10
C SER A 120 -5.96 -0.45 -3.95
N VAL A 121 -4.95 -1.31 -3.95
CA VAL A 121 -5.07 -2.73 -3.65
C VAL A 121 -4.07 -3.06 -2.56
N GLU A 122 -4.55 -3.56 -1.43
CA GLU A 122 -3.74 -4.08 -0.34
C GLU A 122 -3.85 -5.60 -0.31
N VAL A 123 -2.72 -6.29 -0.15
CA VAL A 123 -2.66 -7.74 -0.06
C VAL A 123 -2.13 -8.15 1.31
N LEU A 124 -3.01 -8.76 2.08
CA LEU A 124 -2.71 -9.28 3.41
C LEU A 124 -2.29 -10.74 3.30
N LYS A 125 -1.14 -11.04 3.87
CA LYS A 125 -0.54 -12.37 3.83
C LYS A 125 -0.32 -12.86 5.26
N ASP A 126 -0.41 -14.17 5.44
CA ASP A 126 -0.09 -14.82 6.72
C ASP A 126 -0.85 -14.20 7.91
N GLY A 127 -0.12 -13.78 8.95
CA GLY A 127 -0.69 -13.22 10.16
C GLY A 127 -1.61 -12.01 9.95
N SER A 128 -1.36 -11.19 8.91
CA SER A 128 -2.23 -10.04 8.62
C SER A 128 -3.63 -10.44 8.12
N ALA A 129 -3.75 -11.60 7.49
CA ALA A 129 -5.01 -12.14 7.01
C ALA A 129 -5.83 -12.86 8.10
N SER A 130 -5.22 -13.15 9.26
CA SER A 130 -5.84 -13.92 10.35
C SER A 130 -7.10 -13.29 10.94
N ILE A 131 -7.26 -11.97 10.81
CA ILE A 131 -8.48 -11.25 11.24
C ILE A 131 -9.73 -11.72 10.50
N TYR A 132 -9.56 -12.29 9.31
CA TYR A 132 -10.64 -12.85 8.50
C TYR A 132 -10.92 -14.32 8.81
N GLY A 133 -10.24 -14.88 9.85
CA GLY A 133 -10.40 -16.25 10.29
C GLY A 133 -10.11 -17.25 9.18
N ALA A 134 -10.93 -18.30 9.08
CA ALA A 134 -10.76 -19.38 8.09
C ALA A 134 -10.83 -18.88 6.64
N GLN A 135 -11.58 -17.82 6.36
CA GLN A 135 -11.71 -17.26 5.02
C GLN A 135 -10.41 -16.55 4.58
N GLY A 136 -9.65 -16.01 5.54
CA GLY A 136 -8.36 -15.38 5.28
C GLY A 136 -7.17 -16.34 5.21
N ALA A 137 -7.37 -17.64 5.41
CA ALA A 137 -6.28 -18.64 5.51
C ALA A 137 -5.33 -18.65 4.28
N ASN A 138 -5.85 -18.35 3.10
CA ASN A 138 -5.09 -18.28 1.86
C ASN A 138 -4.64 -16.86 1.49
N GLY A 139 -4.81 -15.89 2.42
CA GLY A 139 -4.58 -14.47 2.22
C GLY A 139 -5.84 -13.71 1.82
N VAL A 140 -5.75 -12.40 1.92
CA VAL A 140 -6.86 -11.49 1.62
C VAL A 140 -6.40 -10.38 0.69
N VAL A 141 -7.19 -10.07 -0.33
CA VAL A 141 -6.98 -8.95 -1.23
C VAL A 141 -8.06 -7.92 -0.97
N LEU A 142 -7.65 -6.73 -0.51
CA LEU A 142 -8.54 -5.61 -0.27
C LEU A 142 -8.42 -4.65 -1.44
N ILE A 143 -9.53 -4.41 -2.12
CA ILE A 143 -9.63 -3.44 -3.21
C ILE A 143 -10.43 -2.25 -2.70
N THR A 144 -9.84 -1.08 -2.75
CA THR A 144 -10.53 0.17 -2.38
C THR A 144 -10.82 0.95 -3.64
N THR A 145 -12.09 1.29 -3.85
CA THR A 145 -12.50 2.14 -4.97
C THR A 145 -12.27 3.61 -4.66
N LYS A 146 -12.16 4.43 -5.69
CA LYS A 146 -12.03 5.90 -5.57
C LYS A 146 -13.19 6.51 -4.81
N GLY A 147 -14.42 6.07 -5.12
CA GLY A 147 -15.61 6.56 -4.43
C GLY A 147 -15.62 6.25 -2.94
N SER A 148 -15.24 5.02 -2.56
CA SER A 148 -15.12 4.62 -1.16
C SER A 148 -13.98 5.35 -0.45
N PHE A 149 -12.86 5.56 -1.13
CA PHE A 149 -11.73 6.30 -0.59
C PHE A 149 -12.09 7.75 -0.25
N GLU A 150 -12.71 8.47 -1.18
CA GLU A 150 -13.13 9.86 -0.96
C GLU A 150 -14.18 9.97 0.15
N LYS A 151 -15.12 9.04 0.23
CA LYS A 151 -16.10 8.99 1.31
C LYS A 151 -15.43 8.81 2.67
N LYS A 152 -14.52 7.83 2.80
CA LYS A 152 -13.78 7.58 4.04
C LYS A 152 -12.91 8.77 4.44
N LYS A 153 -12.31 9.47 3.47
CA LYS A 153 -11.52 10.67 3.70
C LYS A 153 -12.37 11.79 4.26
N ALA A 154 -13.52 12.08 3.64
CA ALA A 154 -14.46 13.08 4.11
C ALA A 154 -14.99 12.78 5.53
N GLU A 155 -15.31 11.52 5.84
CA GLU A 155 -15.73 11.07 7.16
C GLU A 155 -14.64 11.29 8.22
N LYS A 156 -13.37 10.97 7.91
CA LYS A 156 -12.24 11.21 8.82
C LYS A 156 -12.04 12.70 9.10
N GLU A 157 -12.11 13.53 8.07
CA GLU A 157 -11.99 14.99 8.22
C GLU A 157 -13.10 15.56 9.09
N ALA A 158 -14.35 15.12 8.88
CA ALA A 158 -15.49 15.50 9.70
C ALA A 158 -15.32 15.06 11.17
N GLN A 159 -14.86 13.84 11.40
CA GLN A 159 -14.61 13.35 12.76
C GLN A 159 -13.48 14.12 13.45
N LYS A 160 -12.41 14.47 12.71
CA LYS A 160 -11.31 15.27 13.24
C LYS A 160 -11.80 16.65 13.66
N ALA A 161 -12.54 17.33 12.80
CA ALA A 161 -13.14 18.64 13.11
C ALA A 161 -14.06 18.58 14.33
N ALA A 162 -14.91 17.55 14.43
CA ALA A 162 -15.79 17.35 15.59
C ALA A 162 -15.00 17.11 16.90
N ARG A 163 -13.88 16.39 16.84
CA ARG A 163 -13.00 16.18 18.01
C ARG A 163 -12.32 17.49 18.45
N GLU A 164 -11.87 18.28 17.51
CA GLU A 164 -11.24 19.58 17.77
C GLU A 164 -12.24 20.58 18.37
N ALA A 165 -13.47 20.64 17.84
CA ALA A 165 -14.54 21.46 18.39
C ALA A 165 -14.87 21.08 19.83
N LYS A 166 -14.99 19.78 20.14
CA LYS A 166 -15.24 19.29 21.52
C LYS A 166 -14.09 19.66 22.47
N LYS A 167 -12.83 19.60 22.01
CA LYS A 167 -11.66 20.01 22.81
C LYS A 167 -11.67 21.52 23.10
N ALA A 168 -12.05 22.34 22.12
CA ALA A 168 -12.14 23.80 22.29
C ALA A 168 -13.22 24.18 23.32
N THR A 169 -14.42 23.60 23.23
CA THR A 169 -15.51 23.84 24.17
C THR A 169 -15.11 23.42 25.60
N ARG A 170 -14.40 22.31 25.76
CA ARG A 170 -13.94 21.84 27.09
C ARG A 170 -12.92 22.79 27.73
N LYS A 171 -12.07 23.45 26.92
CA LYS A 171 -11.12 24.46 27.43
C LYS A 171 -11.77 25.77 27.84
N GLN A 172 -12.93 26.12 27.28
CA GLN A 172 -13.66 27.34 27.65
C GLN A 172 -14.45 27.18 28.92
N ASN A 173 -14.78 25.94 29.33
CA ASN A 173 -15.59 25.64 30.51
C ASN A 173 -14.72 25.31 31.76
N GLN A 174 -13.42 25.49 31.72
CA GLN A 174 -12.48 25.42 32.84
C GLN A 174 -11.94 26.80 33.22
#